data_d04489de6c81e5b016abe7dadb42e35a
#
_entry.id   d04489de6c81e5b016abe7dadb42e35a
#
_cell.length_a   1.000
_cell.length_b   1.000
_cell.length_c   1.000
_cell.angle_alpha   90.00
_cell.angle_beta   90.00
_cell.angle_gamma   90.00
#
_symmetry.space_group_name_H-M   'P 1'
#
loop_
_entity.id
_entity.type
_entity.pdbx_description
1 polymer ?
#
loop_
_entity_poly.entity_id
_entity_poly.type
_entity_poly.pdbx_seq_one_letter_code
_entity_poly.pdbx_strand_id
1 'polypeptide(L)'
;MKKELETTYDPGAIEERLYQKWLDNKYFHAEVDETKQPYTIVIPPPNITGKLHMGHALDETLQDILIRFKKMQGYNALWIPGTDHASIATEVKIINALKEEGIEKEDLGREKFLERAWDWKEEYGGTIIEQMKKLGSVSYTHLRA
;
A
#
# COMPACT_ATOMS: atom_id res chain seq x y z
N MET A 1 7.27 17.64 -34.61
CA MET A 1 7.42 18.77 -33.67
C MET A 1 8.13 18.27 -32.43
N LYS A 2 9.30 18.80 -32.07
CA LYS A 2 9.91 18.55 -30.78
C LYS A 2 9.03 19.22 -29.71
N LYS A 3 8.45 18.46 -28.85
CA LYS A 3 7.71 18.98 -27.69
C LYS A 3 8.75 19.49 -26.70
N GLU A 4 8.83 20.77 -26.47
CA GLU A 4 9.66 21.33 -25.41
C GLU A 4 9.14 20.85 -24.08
N LEU A 5 10.02 20.32 -23.24
CA LEU A 5 9.70 19.93 -21.89
C LEU A 5 9.70 21.17 -21.00
N GLU A 6 8.78 21.23 -20.06
CA GLU A 6 8.80 22.28 -19.05
C GLU A 6 10.06 22.18 -18.18
N THR A 7 10.55 23.32 -17.74
CA THR A 7 11.78 23.39 -16.93
C THR A 7 11.60 22.90 -15.49
N THR A 8 10.37 22.81 -15.04
CA THR A 8 10.00 22.38 -13.68
C THR A 8 9.06 21.18 -13.76
N TYR A 9 9.33 20.16 -12.97
CA TYR A 9 8.45 19.01 -12.86
C TYR A 9 7.23 19.35 -12.02
N ASP A 10 6.03 19.18 -12.58
CA ASP A 10 4.76 19.29 -11.87
C ASP A 10 4.17 17.89 -11.64
N PRO A 11 4.29 17.31 -10.43
CA PRO A 11 3.77 15.99 -10.11
C PRO A 11 2.25 15.91 -10.30
N GLY A 12 1.52 16.95 -9.93
CA GLY A 12 0.06 16.97 -9.99
C GLY A 12 -0.49 16.81 -11.42
N ALA A 13 0.21 17.34 -12.41
CA ALA A 13 -0.17 17.22 -13.80
C ALA A 13 0.17 15.86 -14.44
N ILE A 14 1.05 15.08 -13.84
CA ILE A 14 1.68 13.91 -14.48
C ILE A 14 1.39 12.60 -13.78
N GLU A 15 1.57 12.53 -12.46
CA GLU A 15 1.67 11.28 -11.71
C GLU A 15 0.38 10.47 -11.74
N GLU A 16 -0.75 11.08 -11.46
CA GLU A 16 -2.04 10.40 -11.40
C GLU A 16 -2.42 9.78 -12.76
N ARG A 17 -2.21 10.55 -13.83
CA ARG A 17 -2.45 10.08 -15.20
C ARG A 17 -1.53 8.93 -15.61
N LEU A 18 -0.26 8.98 -15.21
CA LEU A 18 0.68 7.89 -15.49
C LEU A 18 0.35 6.65 -14.70
N TYR A 19 0.03 6.80 -13.43
CA TYR A 19 -0.34 5.67 -12.56
C TYR A 19 -1.60 4.98 -13.08
N GLN A 20 -2.64 5.74 -13.45
CA GLN A 20 -3.85 5.18 -14.06
C GLN A 20 -3.54 4.44 -15.36
N LYS A 21 -2.69 4.99 -16.23
CA LYS A 21 -2.24 4.29 -17.44
C LYS A 21 -1.57 2.95 -17.11
N TRP A 22 -0.79 2.86 -16.04
CA TRP A 22 -0.15 1.62 -15.64
C TRP A 22 -1.18 0.58 -15.16
N LEU A 23 -2.20 1.01 -14.43
CA LEU A 23 -3.29 0.14 -14.00
C LEU A 23 -4.11 -0.38 -15.20
N ASP A 24 -4.50 0.49 -16.10
CA ASP A 24 -5.28 0.15 -17.30
C ASP A 24 -4.55 -0.87 -18.19
N ASN A 25 -3.24 -0.77 -18.28
CA ASN A 25 -2.40 -1.69 -19.04
C ASN A 25 -1.94 -2.91 -18.23
N LYS A 26 -2.37 -3.05 -16.98
CA LYS A 26 -2.03 -4.17 -16.08
C LYS A 26 -0.52 -4.40 -15.94
N TYR A 27 0.28 -3.33 -15.93
CA TYR A 27 1.74 -3.47 -15.89
C TYR A 27 2.26 -4.12 -14.60
N PHE A 28 1.47 -4.13 -13.54
CA PHE A 28 1.82 -4.73 -12.25
C PHE A 28 1.30 -6.17 -12.10
N HIS A 29 0.47 -6.60 -13.05
CA HIS A 29 -0.08 -7.95 -13.05
C HIS A 29 0.97 -8.98 -13.46
N ALA A 30 0.92 -10.14 -12.83
CA ALA A 30 1.70 -11.31 -13.23
C ALA A 30 0.81 -12.54 -13.15
N GLU A 31 0.88 -13.38 -14.18
CA GLU A 31 0.23 -14.67 -14.25
C GLU A 31 1.29 -15.77 -14.34
N VAL A 32 0.90 -16.99 -14.09
CA VAL A 32 1.83 -18.12 -14.23
C VAL A 32 2.29 -18.22 -15.68
N ASP A 33 3.59 -18.06 -15.90
CA ASP A 33 4.24 -18.12 -17.21
C ASP A 33 5.51 -18.97 -17.07
N GLU A 34 5.41 -20.24 -17.47
CA GLU A 34 6.50 -21.21 -17.38
C GLU A 34 7.69 -20.89 -18.31
N THR A 35 7.51 -19.98 -19.26
CA THR A 35 8.58 -19.56 -20.18
C THR A 35 9.48 -18.47 -19.58
N LYS A 36 9.07 -17.84 -18.46
CA LYS A 36 9.80 -16.78 -17.79
C LYS A 36 10.25 -17.19 -16.41
N GLN A 37 11.41 -16.72 -16.03
CA GLN A 37 11.90 -16.92 -14.67
C GLN A 37 11.06 -16.06 -13.69
N PRO A 38 10.48 -16.66 -12.63
CA PRO A 38 9.71 -15.90 -11.66
C PRO A 38 10.61 -15.09 -10.73
N TYR A 39 10.10 -13.94 -10.32
CA TYR A 39 10.71 -13.11 -9.29
C TYR A 39 9.61 -12.47 -8.45
N THR A 40 9.52 -12.85 -7.18
CA THR A 40 8.43 -12.38 -6.31
C THR A 40 8.99 -11.75 -5.05
N ILE A 41 8.48 -10.58 -4.71
CA ILE A 41 8.68 -9.93 -3.41
C ILE A 41 7.32 -9.87 -2.71
N VAL A 42 7.31 -10.29 -1.44
CA VAL A 42 6.19 -10.03 -0.53
C VAL A 42 6.62 -8.87 0.36
N ILE A 43 5.87 -7.78 0.34
CA ILE A 43 6.19 -6.60 1.14
C ILE A 43 6.14 -6.96 2.63
N PRO A 44 7.08 -6.51 3.47
CA PRO A 44 6.91 -6.56 4.91
C PRO A 44 5.64 -5.78 5.28
N PRO A 45 4.60 -6.45 5.81
CA PRO A 45 3.30 -5.82 5.93
C PRO A 45 3.33 -4.71 7.00
N PRO A 46 3.06 -3.44 6.65
CA PRO A 46 3.00 -2.38 7.65
C PRO A 46 1.82 -2.58 8.58
N ASN A 47 2.03 -2.26 9.86
CA ASN A 47 0.98 -2.30 10.88
C ASN A 47 -0.08 -1.23 10.60
N ILE A 48 -1.36 -1.55 10.74
CA ILE A 48 -2.48 -0.60 10.59
C ILE A 48 -2.63 0.33 11.81
N THR A 49 -1.51 0.79 12.37
CA THR A 49 -1.47 1.67 13.55
C THR A 49 -1.49 3.15 13.20
N GLY A 50 -1.46 3.49 11.91
CA GLY A 50 -1.47 4.86 11.42
C GLY A 50 -1.02 4.97 9.96
N LYS A 51 -0.58 6.17 9.58
CA LYS A 51 -0.07 6.46 8.23
C LYS A 51 1.37 5.97 8.06
N LEU A 52 1.76 5.72 6.81
CA LEU A 52 3.15 5.42 6.47
C LEU A 52 4.07 6.61 6.81
N HIS A 53 5.32 6.31 7.08
CA HIS A 53 6.37 7.30 7.35
C HIS A 53 7.59 7.05 6.44
N MET A 54 8.59 7.92 6.51
CA MET A 54 9.78 7.86 5.63
C MET A 54 10.51 6.52 5.65
N GLY A 55 10.50 5.79 6.77
CA GLY A 55 11.08 4.46 6.85
C GLY A 55 10.36 3.46 5.94
N HIS A 56 9.04 3.49 5.90
CA HIS A 56 8.26 2.68 4.97
C HIS A 56 8.53 3.07 3.52
N ALA A 57 8.57 4.38 3.23
CA ALA A 57 8.87 4.87 1.88
C ALA A 57 10.23 4.39 1.38
N LEU A 58 11.26 4.37 2.23
CA LEU A 58 12.58 3.86 1.88
C LEU A 58 12.54 2.36 1.59
N ASP A 59 11.93 1.57 2.46
CA ASP A 59 11.80 0.12 2.29
C ASP A 59 11.05 -0.24 1.00
N GLU A 60 9.90 0.39 0.77
CA GLU A 60 9.09 0.19 -0.42
C GLU A 60 9.82 0.63 -1.70
N THR A 61 10.56 1.74 -1.66
CA THR A 61 11.33 2.22 -2.82
C THR A 61 12.39 1.21 -3.25
N LEU A 62 13.10 0.60 -2.30
CA LEU A 62 14.10 -0.42 -2.61
C LEU A 62 13.47 -1.63 -3.30
N GLN A 63 12.33 -2.10 -2.82
CA GLN A 63 11.60 -3.21 -3.41
C GLN A 63 11.04 -2.85 -4.79
N ASP A 64 10.48 -1.65 -4.95
CA ASP A 64 9.95 -1.15 -6.22
C ASP A 64 11.03 -1.10 -7.31
N ILE A 65 12.22 -0.61 -6.96
CA ILE A 65 13.39 -0.60 -7.87
C ILE A 65 13.72 -2.02 -8.33
N LEU A 66 13.78 -2.98 -7.42
CA LEU A 66 14.10 -4.36 -7.75
C LEU A 66 13.04 -5.00 -8.67
N ILE A 67 11.78 -4.79 -8.40
CA ILE A 67 10.67 -5.30 -9.23
C ILE A 67 10.73 -4.70 -10.64
N ARG A 68 10.90 -3.39 -10.75
CA ARG A 68 11.04 -2.71 -12.06
C ARG A 68 12.25 -3.22 -12.83
N PHE A 69 13.39 -3.34 -12.16
CA PHE A 69 14.62 -3.85 -12.75
C PHE A 69 14.44 -5.28 -13.28
N LYS A 70 13.83 -6.17 -12.49
CA LYS A 70 13.55 -7.54 -12.91
C LYS A 70 12.56 -7.62 -14.08
N LYS A 71 11.54 -6.79 -14.08
CA LYS A 71 10.62 -6.70 -15.24
C LYS A 71 11.35 -6.25 -16.51
N MET A 72 12.25 -5.27 -16.42
CA MET A 72 13.08 -4.83 -17.55
C MET A 72 14.01 -5.93 -18.06
N GLN A 73 14.44 -6.84 -17.20
CA GLN A 73 15.23 -8.03 -17.56
C GLN A 73 14.40 -9.17 -18.16
N GLY A 74 13.07 -9.03 -18.27
CA GLY A 74 12.18 -10.05 -18.83
C GLY A 74 11.66 -11.09 -17.82
N TYR A 75 11.91 -10.92 -16.52
CA TYR A 75 11.36 -11.80 -15.50
C TYR A 75 9.83 -11.65 -15.39
N ASN A 76 9.17 -12.72 -14.97
CA ASN A 76 7.79 -12.66 -14.49
C ASN A 76 7.79 -12.14 -13.05
N ALA A 77 7.82 -10.81 -12.91
CA ALA A 77 8.00 -10.17 -11.62
C ALA A 77 6.68 -9.77 -10.99
N LEU A 78 6.49 -10.16 -9.73
CA LEU A 78 5.31 -9.90 -8.92
C LEU A 78 5.70 -9.28 -7.58
N TRP A 79 5.07 -8.19 -7.20
CA TRP A 79 5.20 -7.58 -5.89
C TRP A 79 3.85 -7.60 -5.17
N ILE A 80 3.79 -8.32 -4.06
CA ILE A 80 2.55 -8.56 -3.31
C ILE A 80 2.52 -7.64 -2.10
N PRO A 81 1.59 -6.67 -2.05
CA PRO A 81 1.38 -5.84 -0.87
C PRO A 81 0.59 -6.60 0.19
N GLY A 82 0.69 -6.14 1.43
CA GLY A 82 -0.09 -6.62 2.55
C GLY A 82 -0.11 -5.61 3.68
N THR A 83 -0.97 -5.83 4.66
CA THR A 83 -1.01 -5.07 5.90
C THR A 83 -1.08 -6.04 7.08
N ASP A 84 -0.44 -5.67 8.20
CA ASP A 84 -0.54 -6.41 9.45
C ASP A 84 -1.56 -5.75 10.38
N HIS A 85 -2.52 -6.51 10.85
CA HIS A 85 -3.50 -6.02 11.82
C HIS A 85 -2.86 -5.66 13.18
N ALA A 86 -1.67 -6.22 13.49
CA ALA A 86 -0.87 -5.89 14.68
C ALA A 86 -1.74 -5.77 15.94
N SER A 87 -2.51 -6.83 16.26
CA SER A 87 -3.67 -6.79 17.15
C SER A 87 -3.45 -6.00 18.45
N ILE A 88 -2.33 -6.21 19.15
CA ILE A 88 -2.01 -5.51 20.41
C ILE A 88 -1.81 -4.01 20.18
N ALA A 89 -1.00 -3.65 19.17
CA ALA A 89 -0.70 -2.25 18.90
C ALA A 89 -1.92 -1.48 18.36
N THR A 90 -2.74 -2.13 17.55
CA THR A 90 -4.01 -1.58 17.04
C THR A 90 -5.02 -1.42 18.16
N GLU A 91 -5.15 -2.40 19.05
CA GLU A 91 -6.02 -2.32 20.23
C GLU A 91 -5.66 -1.11 21.10
N VAL A 92 -4.38 -0.88 21.38
CA VAL A 92 -3.93 0.30 22.15
C VAL A 92 -4.33 1.61 21.45
N LYS A 93 -4.22 1.68 20.12
CA LYS A 93 -4.64 2.87 19.38
C LYS A 93 -6.14 3.12 19.46
N ILE A 94 -6.95 2.07 19.32
CA ILE A 94 -8.41 2.14 19.44
C ILE A 94 -8.82 2.56 20.85
N ILE A 95 -8.20 1.98 21.89
CA ILE A 95 -8.46 2.36 23.29
C ILE A 95 -8.14 3.84 23.52
N ASN A 96 -7.02 4.34 22.99
CA ASN A 96 -6.68 5.75 23.14
C ASN A 96 -7.68 6.67 22.42
N ALA A 97 -8.13 6.28 21.22
CA ALA A 97 -9.17 7.04 20.50
C ALA A 97 -10.50 7.06 21.25
N LEU A 98 -10.91 5.93 21.84
CA LEU A 98 -12.11 5.83 22.68
C LEU A 98 -12.00 6.74 23.91
N LYS A 99 -10.82 6.79 24.55
CA LYS A 99 -10.59 7.68 25.71
C LYS A 99 -10.69 9.16 25.35
N GLU A 100 -10.24 9.54 24.15
CA GLU A 100 -10.42 10.91 23.63
C GLU A 100 -11.91 11.24 23.42
N GLU A 101 -12.74 10.23 23.11
CA GLU A 101 -14.20 10.33 23.01
C GLU A 101 -14.90 10.25 24.39
N GLY A 102 -14.15 10.01 25.47
CA GLY A 102 -14.69 9.84 26.82
C GLY A 102 -15.35 8.49 27.09
N ILE A 103 -14.97 7.48 26.32
CA ILE A 103 -15.52 6.11 26.40
C ILE A 103 -14.44 5.16 26.93
N GLU A 104 -14.74 4.40 27.96
CA GLU A 104 -13.86 3.31 28.42
C GLU A 104 -14.18 2.02 27.65
N LYS A 105 -13.15 1.22 27.38
CA LYS A 105 -13.31 -0.05 26.64
C LYS A 105 -14.33 -0.98 27.29
N GLU A 106 -14.32 -1.02 28.60
CA GLU A 106 -15.19 -1.87 29.44
C GLU A 106 -16.68 -1.52 29.27
N ASP A 107 -16.98 -0.23 29.05
CA ASP A 107 -18.37 0.27 28.85
C ASP A 107 -18.92 -0.11 27.49
N LEU A 108 -18.04 -0.28 26.50
CA LEU A 108 -18.44 -0.59 25.13
C LEU A 108 -18.89 -2.06 24.96
N GLY A 109 -18.25 -2.97 25.69
CA GLY A 109 -18.41 -4.40 25.51
C GLY A 109 -17.71 -4.95 24.27
N ARG A 110 -17.62 -6.30 24.19
CA ARG A 110 -16.82 -6.98 23.16
C ARG A 110 -17.29 -6.71 21.72
N GLU A 111 -18.60 -6.78 21.49
CA GLU A 111 -19.16 -6.68 20.13
C GLU A 111 -18.88 -5.30 19.51
N LYS A 112 -19.23 -4.24 20.23
CA LYS A 112 -18.99 -2.87 19.77
C LYS A 112 -17.51 -2.53 19.66
N PHE A 113 -16.68 -3.09 20.52
CA PHE A 113 -15.23 -2.93 20.39
C PHE A 113 -14.70 -3.59 19.11
N LEU A 114 -15.20 -4.76 18.73
CA LEU A 114 -14.86 -5.42 17.46
C LEU A 114 -15.35 -4.60 16.25
N GLU A 115 -16.52 -4.01 16.30
CA GLU A 115 -17.00 -3.08 15.25
C GLU A 115 -16.02 -1.92 15.06
N ARG A 116 -15.61 -1.25 16.13
CA ARG A 116 -14.60 -0.18 16.10
C ARG A 116 -13.25 -0.67 15.55
N ALA A 117 -12.87 -1.90 15.82
CA ALA A 117 -11.64 -2.49 15.30
C ALA A 117 -11.72 -2.75 13.77
N TRP A 118 -12.88 -3.13 13.27
CA TRP A 118 -13.13 -3.28 11.84
C TRP A 118 -13.13 -1.93 11.12
N ASP A 119 -13.81 -0.92 11.68
CA ASP A 119 -13.81 0.45 11.15
C ASP A 119 -12.38 1.00 11.07
N TRP A 120 -11.59 0.81 12.13
CA TRP A 120 -10.17 1.18 12.16
C TRP A 120 -9.36 0.50 11.06
N LYS A 121 -9.58 -0.80 10.88
CA LYS A 121 -8.89 -1.58 9.83
C LYS A 121 -9.26 -1.07 8.44
N GLU A 122 -10.51 -0.74 8.17
CA GLU A 122 -10.95 -0.23 6.87
C GLU A 122 -10.35 1.15 6.59
N GLU A 123 -10.38 2.04 7.58
CA GLU A 123 -9.84 3.40 7.44
C GLU A 123 -8.32 3.39 7.18
N TYR A 124 -7.57 2.75 8.06
CA TYR A 124 -6.10 2.81 7.99
C TYR A 124 -5.50 1.85 6.97
N GLY A 125 -6.08 0.68 6.77
CA GLY A 125 -5.67 -0.26 5.72
C GLY A 125 -5.85 0.34 4.32
N GLY A 126 -6.98 0.99 4.06
CA GLY A 126 -7.22 1.71 2.81
C GLY A 126 -6.25 2.87 2.61
N THR A 127 -6.00 3.66 3.66
CA THR A 127 -5.05 4.79 3.63
C THR A 127 -3.64 4.34 3.27
N ILE A 128 -3.15 3.23 3.82
CA ILE A 128 -1.82 2.68 3.51
C ILE A 128 -1.69 2.37 2.02
N ILE A 129 -2.66 1.68 1.43
CA ILE A 129 -2.65 1.35 0.00
C ILE A 129 -2.65 2.61 -0.87
N GLU A 130 -3.46 3.62 -0.52
CA GLU A 130 -3.46 4.88 -1.26
C GLU A 130 -2.13 5.65 -1.13
N GLN A 131 -1.47 5.59 0.03
CA GLN A 131 -0.13 6.17 0.19
C GLN A 131 0.92 5.44 -0.66
N MET A 132 0.85 4.11 -0.76
CA MET A 132 1.71 3.33 -1.66
C MET A 132 1.50 3.72 -3.12
N LYS A 133 0.25 3.91 -3.56
CA LYS A 133 -0.06 4.39 -4.91
C LYS A 133 0.53 5.77 -5.17
N LYS A 134 0.47 6.68 -4.19
CA LYS A 134 1.08 8.03 -4.29
C LYS A 134 2.60 8.00 -4.40
N LEU A 135 3.26 7.01 -3.82
CA LEU A 135 4.69 6.75 -4.04
C LEU A 135 4.98 6.17 -5.43
N GLY A 136 3.96 5.85 -6.20
CA GLY A 136 4.12 5.22 -7.52
C GLY A 136 4.48 3.73 -7.44
N SER A 137 4.24 3.10 -6.31
CA SER A 137 4.57 1.68 -6.09
C SER A 137 3.88 0.77 -7.11
N VAL A 138 4.65 -0.10 -7.75
CA VAL A 138 4.15 -1.04 -8.77
C VAL A 138 3.66 -2.36 -8.17
N SER A 139 3.12 -2.30 -6.96
CA SER A 139 2.58 -3.48 -6.29
C SER A 139 1.28 -3.97 -6.94
N TYR A 140 1.05 -5.27 -6.86
CA TYR A 140 -0.19 -5.88 -7.37
C TYR A 140 -1.37 -5.55 -6.45
N THR A 141 -2.24 -4.64 -6.88
CA THR A 141 -3.33 -4.08 -6.06
C THR A 141 -4.63 -4.89 -6.07
N HIS A 142 -4.69 -6.05 -6.73
CA HIS A 142 -5.86 -6.93 -6.71
C HIS A 142 -5.77 -7.92 -5.54
N LEU A 143 -5.67 -7.39 -4.32
CA LEU A 143 -5.87 -8.20 -3.13
C LEU A 143 -7.36 -8.48 -2.98
N ARG A 144 -7.74 -9.74 -3.10
CA ARG A 144 -8.94 -10.22 -2.42
C ARG A 144 -8.61 -10.20 -0.92
N ALA A 145 -9.29 -9.32 -0.19
CA ALA A 145 -9.36 -9.41 1.24
C ALA A 145 -10.02 -10.73 1.66
#